data_c3aa14d406cf3913f94535bcc36dbf2c
#
_entry.id   c3aa14d406cf3913f94535bcc36dbf2c
#
_cell.length_a   1.000
_cell.length_b   1.000
_cell.length_c   1.000
_cell.angle_alpha   90.00
_cell.angle_beta   90.00
_cell.angle_gamma   90.00
#
_symmetry.space_group_name_H-M   'P 1'
#
loop_
_entity.id
_entity.type
_entity.pdbx_description
1 polymer ?
#
loop_
_entity_poly.entity_id
_entity_poly.type
_entity_poly.pdbx_seq_one_letter_code
_entity_poly.pdbx_strand_id
1 'polypeptide(L)'
;MATINLATKFQEKVDEKFVAESKSALVTNREYDFVGAHTIKVYSVGTAEMNDYGRNTDGTSRYGTVKDLDATAQEISMEKDRSFTFAIDKADEDETLGALNAGKALARQLREVVIPEVDTYAYKKMADNAGTKVTETITNETAYTAMVTANETLDENEVPYEGRVAICTPAYVSLLKQDKNAVLDSDIGQDLKLRGVIANMDGASIQKVPSKLLPTGQNFILAHPVATTLAVKLEEYKIHTEPQGVSGALVEGRIYYTAFVRTNKAKAIYSSKKQASV
;
A
#
# COMPACT_ATOMS: atom_id res chain seq x y z
N MET A 1 -22.99 -36.26 -9.10
CA MET A 1 -23.09 -35.36 -7.92
C MET A 1 -22.29 -34.12 -8.22
N ALA A 2 -22.99 -33.05 -8.41
CA ALA A 2 -22.34 -31.78 -8.75
C ALA A 2 -21.64 -31.19 -7.50
N THR A 3 -20.40 -31.56 -7.31
CA THR A 3 -19.53 -30.96 -6.34
C THR A 3 -19.04 -29.61 -6.90
N ILE A 4 -19.84 -28.62 -6.72
CA ILE A 4 -19.61 -27.48 -6.11
C ILE A 4 -18.72 -26.34 -6.50
N ASN A 5 -19.27 -25.52 -7.31
CA ASN A 5 -18.91 -24.13 -7.60
C ASN A 5 -19.23 -23.13 -6.46
N LEU A 6 -19.61 -23.58 -5.29
CA LEU A 6 -19.86 -22.68 -4.16
C LEU A 6 -18.56 -22.05 -3.62
N ALA A 7 -17.47 -22.81 -3.60
CA ALA A 7 -16.17 -22.31 -3.17
C ALA A 7 -15.63 -21.26 -4.14
N THR A 8 -15.75 -21.49 -5.46
CA THR A 8 -15.30 -20.55 -6.49
C THR A 8 -16.06 -19.23 -6.46
N LYS A 9 -17.40 -19.28 -6.35
CA LYS A 9 -18.23 -18.06 -6.23
C LYS A 9 -17.97 -17.28 -4.95
N PHE A 10 -17.61 -17.98 -3.88
CA PHE A 10 -17.29 -17.36 -2.62
C PHE A 10 -15.91 -16.66 -2.67
N GLN A 11 -14.95 -17.26 -3.34
CA GLN A 11 -13.62 -16.72 -3.54
C GLN A 11 -13.66 -15.42 -4.37
N GLU A 12 -14.43 -15.37 -5.45
CA GLU A 12 -14.65 -14.15 -6.24
C GLU A 12 -15.20 -12.99 -5.38
N LYS A 13 -16.21 -13.27 -4.57
CA LYS A 13 -16.81 -12.25 -3.68
C LYS A 13 -15.86 -11.79 -2.58
N VAL A 14 -14.97 -12.66 -2.11
CA VAL A 14 -13.95 -12.33 -1.11
C VAL A 14 -12.88 -11.45 -1.72
N ASP A 15 -12.43 -11.73 -2.92
CA ASP A 15 -11.42 -10.93 -3.63
C ASP A 15 -11.92 -9.50 -3.90
N GLU A 16 -13.14 -9.34 -4.38
CA GLU A 16 -13.78 -8.03 -4.55
C GLU A 16 -13.80 -7.23 -3.23
N LYS A 17 -14.14 -7.86 -2.11
CA LYS A 17 -14.15 -7.19 -0.80
C LYS A 17 -12.76 -6.83 -0.32
N PHE A 18 -11.77 -7.68 -0.54
CA PHE A 18 -10.39 -7.40 -0.15
C PHE A 18 -9.89 -6.14 -0.83
N VAL A 19 -10.06 -6.01 -2.14
CA VAL A 19 -9.65 -4.82 -2.90
C VAL A 19 -10.38 -3.57 -2.45
N ALA A 20 -11.69 -3.66 -2.21
CA ALA A 20 -12.52 -2.51 -1.82
C ALA A 20 -12.22 -1.99 -0.40
N GLU A 21 -11.79 -2.85 0.51
CA GLU A 21 -11.57 -2.50 1.91
C GLU A 21 -10.09 -2.21 2.24
N SER A 22 -9.15 -2.65 1.42
CA SER A 22 -7.72 -2.38 1.61
C SER A 22 -7.39 -0.92 1.33
N LYS A 23 -6.79 -0.26 2.31
CA LYS A 23 -6.34 1.14 2.20
C LYS A 23 -4.99 1.28 1.52
N SER A 24 -4.18 0.24 1.54
CA SER A 24 -2.89 0.23 0.83
C SER A 24 -3.07 0.16 -0.69
N ALA A 25 -4.22 -0.31 -1.18
CA ALA A 25 -4.53 -0.37 -2.61
C ALA A 25 -4.43 0.99 -3.32
N LEU A 26 -4.66 2.10 -2.60
CA LEU A 26 -4.54 3.46 -3.14
C LEU A 26 -3.09 3.90 -3.39
N VAL A 27 -2.13 3.30 -2.70
CA VAL A 27 -0.69 3.67 -2.74
C VAL A 27 0.20 2.55 -3.28
N THR A 28 -0.40 1.46 -3.74
CA THR A 28 0.31 0.33 -4.31
C THR A 28 -0.22 0.03 -5.70
N ASN A 29 0.63 -0.52 -6.55
CA ASN A 29 0.26 -1.06 -7.85
C ASN A 29 0.36 -2.60 -7.84
N ARG A 30 -0.19 -3.23 -8.87
CA ARG A 30 -0.13 -4.67 -9.12
C ARG A 30 0.54 -4.98 -10.46
N GLU A 31 1.57 -4.21 -10.82
CA GLU A 31 2.23 -4.35 -12.14
C GLU A 31 3.01 -5.66 -12.30
N TYR A 32 3.42 -6.27 -11.20
CA TYR A 32 4.24 -7.49 -11.22
C TYR A 32 3.50 -8.66 -10.60
N ASP A 33 3.52 -9.78 -11.33
CA ASP A 33 2.94 -11.04 -10.91
C ASP A 33 4.03 -12.12 -10.76
N PHE A 34 3.83 -13.02 -9.80
CA PHE A 34 4.74 -14.13 -9.49
C PHE A 34 4.24 -15.47 -10.03
N VAL A 35 3.56 -15.47 -11.17
CA VAL A 35 3.02 -16.70 -11.79
C VAL A 35 4.14 -17.72 -12.01
N GLY A 36 4.01 -18.88 -11.38
CA GLY A 36 4.97 -19.99 -11.50
C GLY A 36 6.34 -19.78 -10.85
N ALA A 37 6.64 -18.60 -10.27
CA ALA A 37 7.93 -18.29 -9.68
C ALA A 37 7.83 -17.93 -8.18
N HIS A 38 8.89 -18.22 -7.41
CA HIS A 38 9.08 -17.73 -6.05
C HIS A 38 9.84 -16.41 -6.01
N THR A 39 10.68 -16.18 -7.00
CA THR A 39 11.53 -15.00 -7.14
C THR A 39 11.42 -14.47 -8.56
N ILE A 40 11.30 -13.17 -8.69
CA ILE A 40 11.34 -12.46 -9.97
C ILE A 40 12.51 -11.50 -10.02
N LYS A 41 13.02 -11.24 -11.23
CA LYS A 41 14.04 -10.21 -11.49
C LYS A 41 13.37 -9.06 -12.22
N VAL A 42 13.37 -7.91 -11.59
CA VAL A 42 12.89 -6.66 -12.19
C VAL A 42 14.08 -5.89 -12.72
N TYR A 43 14.12 -5.70 -14.02
CA TYR A 43 15.18 -4.93 -14.69
C TYR A 43 14.82 -3.46 -14.71
N SER A 44 15.80 -2.62 -14.36
CA SER A 44 15.76 -1.18 -14.54
C SER A 44 16.84 -0.82 -15.55
N VAL A 45 16.42 -0.27 -16.68
CA VAL A 45 17.32 0.19 -17.74
C VAL A 45 17.62 1.67 -17.48
N GLY A 46 18.90 2.02 -17.47
CA GLY A 46 19.35 3.40 -17.36
C GLY A 46 19.00 4.23 -18.60
N THR A 47 19.27 5.52 -18.54
CA THR A 47 19.15 6.45 -19.67
C THR A 47 20.52 6.97 -20.04
N ALA A 48 20.73 7.23 -21.33
CA ALA A 48 21.94 7.89 -21.80
C ALA A 48 21.76 9.40 -21.77
N GLU A 49 22.83 10.12 -21.43
CA GLU A 49 22.85 11.57 -21.50
C GLU A 49 22.80 12.06 -22.95
N MET A 50 22.22 13.23 -23.17
CA MET A 50 22.24 13.87 -24.47
C MET A 50 23.62 14.47 -24.72
N ASN A 51 24.14 14.29 -25.94
CA ASN A 51 25.37 14.91 -26.38
C ASN A 51 25.06 15.89 -27.53
N ASP A 52 25.86 16.94 -27.63
CA ASP A 52 25.79 17.83 -28.78
C ASP A 52 26.24 17.11 -30.07
N TYR A 53 25.43 17.22 -31.11
CA TYR A 53 25.75 16.64 -32.39
C TYR A 53 26.87 17.41 -33.11
N GLY A 54 28.03 16.81 -33.26
CA GLY A 54 29.19 17.40 -33.93
C GLY A 54 29.09 17.31 -35.47
N ARG A 55 28.85 18.44 -36.14
CA ARG A 55 28.78 18.48 -37.62
C ARG A 55 30.15 18.38 -38.30
N ASN A 56 31.21 18.78 -37.62
CA ASN A 56 32.59 18.88 -38.16
C ASN A 56 33.60 18.19 -37.22
N THR A 57 33.42 16.90 -36.92
CA THR A 57 34.39 16.12 -36.14
C THR A 57 35.21 15.21 -37.06
N ASP A 58 36.52 15.35 -37.01
CA ASP A 58 37.46 14.51 -37.77
C ASP A 58 37.60 13.14 -37.08
N GLY A 59 37.02 12.10 -37.68
CA GLY A 59 37.31 10.70 -37.34
C GLY A 59 36.61 10.10 -36.11
N THR A 60 35.78 10.84 -35.39
CA THR A 60 34.99 10.33 -34.23
C THR A 60 33.49 10.34 -34.52
N SER A 61 32.73 9.60 -33.73
CA SER A 61 31.25 9.59 -33.82
C SER A 61 30.67 11.00 -33.68
N ARG A 62 29.86 11.41 -34.63
CA ARG A 62 29.13 12.70 -34.58
C ARG A 62 28.08 12.75 -33.42
N TYR A 63 27.70 11.60 -32.89
CA TYR A 63 26.75 11.45 -31.78
C TYR A 63 27.42 11.44 -30.40
N GLY A 64 28.73 11.74 -30.33
CA GLY A 64 29.51 11.69 -29.08
C GLY A 64 30.10 10.30 -28.81
N THR A 65 30.58 10.09 -27.61
CA THR A 65 31.19 8.82 -27.18
C THR A 65 30.11 7.76 -26.98
N VAL A 66 30.29 6.60 -27.62
CA VAL A 66 29.41 5.44 -27.40
C VAL A 66 29.64 4.89 -25.99
N LYS A 67 28.62 4.83 -25.20
CA LYS A 67 28.59 4.20 -23.88
C LYS A 67 27.59 3.07 -23.89
N ASP A 68 27.92 1.98 -23.21
CA ASP A 68 26.94 0.91 -22.99
C ASP A 68 25.84 1.41 -22.03
N LEU A 69 24.62 0.95 -22.28
CA LEU A 69 23.47 1.28 -21.43
C LEU A 69 23.46 0.36 -20.22
N ASP A 70 23.63 0.94 -19.03
CA ASP A 70 23.60 0.20 -17.78
C ASP A 70 22.20 -0.32 -17.48
N ALA A 71 22.10 -1.60 -17.17
CA ALA A 71 20.87 -2.23 -16.67
C ALA A 71 21.13 -2.82 -15.28
N THR A 72 20.34 -2.40 -14.32
CA THR A 72 20.36 -3.00 -12.98
C THR A 72 19.21 -3.96 -12.80
N ALA A 73 19.44 -5.10 -12.16
CA ALA A 73 18.42 -6.08 -11.84
C ALA A 73 18.17 -6.07 -10.34
N GLN A 74 16.91 -5.88 -9.94
CA GLN A 74 16.46 -6.07 -8.56
C GLN A 74 15.82 -7.45 -8.45
N GLU A 75 16.35 -8.30 -7.58
CA GLU A 75 15.79 -9.62 -7.28
C GLU A 75 14.81 -9.52 -6.12
N ILE A 76 13.60 -10.01 -6.33
CA ILE A 76 12.48 -9.90 -5.38
C ILE A 76 11.90 -11.29 -5.16
N SER A 77 11.84 -11.71 -3.90
CA SER A 77 11.24 -12.98 -3.48
C SER A 77 9.94 -12.76 -2.72
N MET A 78 9.09 -13.77 -2.75
CA MET A 78 7.88 -13.81 -1.91
C MET A 78 8.28 -14.02 -0.45
N GLU A 79 7.80 -13.16 0.45
CA GLU A 79 8.25 -13.16 1.85
C GLU A 79 7.20 -13.65 2.84
N LYS A 80 5.91 -13.44 2.58
CA LYS A 80 4.83 -13.70 3.55
C LYS A 80 3.90 -14.80 3.07
N ASP A 81 3.95 -15.94 3.75
CA ASP A 81 3.00 -17.05 3.60
C ASP A 81 2.23 -17.18 4.93
N ARG A 82 0.96 -16.78 4.90
CA ARG A 82 0.12 -16.68 6.09
C ARG A 82 -1.14 -17.50 5.91
N SER A 83 -1.54 -18.17 6.99
CA SER A 83 -2.77 -18.98 7.01
C SER A 83 -3.54 -18.79 8.30
N PHE A 84 -4.82 -19.08 8.25
CA PHE A 84 -5.68 -19.17 9.41
C PHE A 84 -6.64 -20.35 9.24
N THR A 85 -7.06 -20.91 10.36
CA THR A 85 -8.11 -21.93 10.41
C THR A 85 -8.93 -21.78 11.68
N PHE A 86 -10.24 -22.00 11.58
CA PHE A 86 -11.13 -22.08 12.72
C PHE A 86 -12.34 -22.96 12.37
N ALA A 87 -12.89 -23.62 13.40
CA ALA A 87 -14.09 -24.43 13.26
C ALA A 87 -15.28 -23.76 13.95
N ILE A 88 -16.46 -23.96 13.41
CA ILE A 88 -17.73 -23.57 14.01
C ILE A 88 -18.54 -24.84 14.19
N ASP A 89 -18.90 -25.16 15.44
CA ASP A 89 -19.73 -26.33 15.74
C ASP A 89 -21.18 -26.08 15.26
N LYS A 90 -21.84 -27.14 14.83
CA LYS A 90 -23.21 -27.08 14.35
C LYS A 90 -24.21 -26.70 15.45
N ALA A 91 -23.96 -27.17 16.68
CA ALA A 91 -24.78 -26.79 17.82
C ALA A 91 -24.65 -25.30 18.15
N ASP A 92 -23.44 -24.74 18.09
CA ASP A 92 -23.18 -23.31 18.31
C ASP A 92 -23.83 -22.44 17.21
N GLU A 93 -23.85 -22.89 15.97
CA GLU A 93 -24.55 -22.19 14.88
C GLU A 93 -26.07 -22.17 15.10
N ASP A 94 -26.64 -23.29 15.52
CA ASP A 94 -28.07 -23.40 15.80
C ASP A 94 -28.48 -22.60 17.06
N GLU A 95 -27.73 -22.70 18.15
CA GLU A 95 -27.98 -21.98 19.42
C GLU A 95 -27.85 -20.47 19.25
N THR A 96 -27.01 -20.00 18.36
CA THR A 96 -26.82 -18.58 18.05
C THR A 96 -27.75 -18.06 16.96
N LEU A 97 -28.74 -18.86 16.52
CA LEU A 97 -29.69 -18.52 15.46
C LEU A 97 -28.98 -18.07 14.14
N GLY A 98 -27.85 -18.71 13.81
CA GLY A 98 -27.06 -18.42 12.64
C GLY A 98 -26.23 -17.12 12.75
N ALA A 99 -26.01 -16.60 13.95
CA ALA A 99 -25.06 -15.50 14.15
C ALA A 99 -23.62 -15.96 13.89
N LEU A 100 -23.28 -17.19 14.29
CA LEU A 100 -22.00 -17.85 14.01
C LEU A 100 -22.01 -18.59 12.66
N ASN A 101 -22.37 -17.90 11.60
CA ASN A 101 -22.33 -18.48 10.25
C ASN A 101 -20.91 -18.42 9.66
N ALA A 102 -20.44 -19.52 9.10
CA ALA A 102 -19.08 -19.65 8.56
C ALA A 102 -18.73 -18.57 7.52
N GLY A 103 -19.66 -18.20 6.65
CA GLY A 103 -19.45 -17.13 5.66
C GLY A 103 -19.32 -15.75 6.26
N LYS A 104 -20.12 -15.43 7.29
CA LYS A 104 -20.01 -14.15 8.01
C LYS A 104 -18.71 -14.09 8.83
N ALA A 105 -18.35 -15.20 9.48
CA ALA A 105 -17.11 -15.31 10.25
C ALA A 105 -15.88 -15.14 9.36
N LEU A 106 -15.85 -15.78 8.19
CA LEU A 106 -14.78 -15.60 7.21
C LEU A 106 -14.69 -14.14 6.73
N ALA A 107 -15.81 -13.53 6.34
CA ALA A 107 -15.83 -12.14 5.90
C ALA A 107 -15.30 -11.18 7.00
N ARG A 108 -15.62 -11.47 8.26
CA ARG A 108 -15.11 -10.72 9.40
C ARG A 108 -13.60 -10.93 9.61
N GLN A 109 -13.14 -12.18 9.52
CA GLN A 109 -11.71 -12.53 9.62
C GLN A 109 -10.87 -11.80 8.58
N LEU A 110 -11.35 -11.75 7.34
CA LEU A 110 -10.69 -11.02 6.27
C LEU A 110 -10.59 -9.53 6.57
N ARG A 111 -11.70 -8.90 6.95
CA ARG A 111 -11.78 -7.47 7.21
C ARG A 111 -10.96 -7.04 8.43
N GLU A 112 -11.02 -7.81 9.52
CA GLU A 112 -10.47 -7.40 10.82
C GLU A 112 -9.02 -7.87 11.02
N VAL A 113 -8.57 -8.90 10.30
CA VAL A 113 -7.25 -9.51 10.51
C VAL A 113 -6.41 -9.50 9.24
N VAL A 114 -6.88 -10.11 8.14
CA VAL A 114 -6.06 -10.32 6.95
C VAL A 114 -5.74 -9.01 6.26
N ILE A 115 -6.74 -8.19 5.95
CA ILE A 115 -6.54 -6.89 5.27
C ILE A 115 -5.63 -5.96 6.09
N PRO A 116 -5.86 -5.76 7.41
CA PRO A 116 -4.96 -4.95 8.23
C PRO A 116 -3.52 -5.47 8.31
N GLU A 117 -3.32 -6.79 8.29
CA GLU A 117 -1.97 -7.38 8.28
C GLU A 117 -1.22 -7.06 6.98
N VAL A 118 -1.88 -7.22 5.83
CA VAL A 118 -1.32 -6.91 4.51
C VAL A 118 -1.02 -5.41 4.38
N ASP A 119 -1.96 -4.55 4.79
CA ASP A 119 -1.78 -3.10 4.77
C ASP A 119 -0.60 -2.67 5.65
N THR A 120 -0.51 -3.20 6.87
CA THR A 120 0.61 -2.91 7.80
C THR A 120 1.95 -3.31 7.21
N TYR A 121 2.01 -4.47 6.54
CA TYR A 121 3.22 -4.93 5.89
C TYR A 121 3.62 -4.02 4.71
N ALA A 122 2.66 -3.64 3.87
CA ALA A 122 2.90 -2.72 2.75
C ALA A 122 3.41 -1.36 3.24
N TYR A 123 2.76 -0.75 4.23
CA TYR A 123 3.20 0.53 4.80
C TYR A 123 4.58 0.45 5.45
N LYS A 124 4.90 -0.66 6.12
CA LYS A 124 6.23 -0.88 6.66
C LYS A 124 7.28 -0.92 5.56
N LYS A 125 7.04 -1.68 4.48
CA LYS A 125 7.96 -1.75 3.34
C LYS A 125 8.14 -0.39 2.66
N MET A 126 7.08 0.40 2.53
CA MET A 126 7.15 1.77 2.02
C MET A 126 8.02 2.68 2.90
N ALA A 127 7.76 2.70 4.21
CA ALA A 127 8.51 3.54 5.14
C ALA A 127 9.99 3.13 5.25
N ASP A 128 10.27 1.81 5.23
CA ASP A 128 11.63 1.28 5.33
C ASP A 128 12.47 1.53 4.06
N ASN A 129 11.82 1.61 2.89
CA ASN A 129 12.47 1.81 1.59
C ASN A 129 12.14 3.17 0.95
N ALA A 130 11.63 4.13 1.72
CA ALA A 130 11.38 5.48 1.23
C ALA A 130 12.70 6.15 0.81
N GLY A 131 12.66 6.86 -0.33
CA GLY A 131 13.82 7.60 -0.83
C GLY A 131 14.18 8.77 0.07
N THR A 132 13.17 9.45 0.64
CA THR A 132 13.36 10.52 1.60
C THR A 132 12.75 10.13 2.95
N LYS A 133 13.57 10.15 4.00
CA LYS A 133 13.16 9.85 5.37
C LYS A 133 13.51 11.02 6.26
N VAL A 134 12.51 11.64 6.86
CA VAL A 134 12.69 12.79 7.73
C VAL A 134 12.19 12.44 9.13
N THR A 135 12.95 12.88 10.15
CA THR A 135 12.55 12.78 11.55
C THR A 135 12.36 14.19 12.09
N GLU A 136 11.13 14.52 12.43
CA GLU A 136 10.74 15.89 12.79
C GLU A 136 9.65 15.91 13.86
N THR A 137 9.60 16.98 14.62
CA THR A 137 8.51 17.24 15.56
C THR A 137 7.50 18.16 14.87
N ILE A 138 6.33 17.62 14.57
CA ILE A 138 5.25 18.37 13.92
C ILE A 138 4.32 18.93 14.99
N THR A 139 4.04 20.22 14.88
CA THR A 139 3.11 20.98 15.72
C THR A 139 1.90 21.43 14.89
N ASN A 140 0.93 22.06 15.53
CA ASN A 140 -0.21 22.68 14.85
C ASN A 140 0.13 23.91 13.99
N GLU A 141 1.37 24.40 14.05
CA GLU A 141 1.87 25.52 13.23
C GLU A 141 2.73 25.05 12.05
N THR A 142 3.23 23.81 12.11
CA THR A 142 4.15 23.25 11.11
C THR A 142 3.57 22.10 10.33
N ALA A 143 2.34 21.66 10.64
CA ALA A 143 1.73 20.48 10.01
C ALA A 143 1.48 20.70 8.51
N TYR A 144 0.99 21.86 8.13
CA TYR A 144 0.79 22.23 6.72
C TYR A 144 2.12 22.32 5.97
N THR A 145 3.08 23.04 6.53
CA THR A 145 4.40 23.24 5.93
C THR A 145 5.12 21.90 5.72
N ALA A 146 5.03 20.96 6.67
CA ALA A 146 5.62 19.64 6.52
C ALA A 146 5.05 18.87 5.29
N MET A 147 3.75 18.99 5.02
CA MET A 147 3.14 18.36 3.84
C MET A 147 3.58 19.06 2.54
N VAL A 148 3.64 20.39 2.53
CA VAL A 148 4.12 21.16 1.36
C VAL A 148 5.58 20.82 1.06
N THR A 149 6.45 20.76 2.06
CA THR A 149 7.86 20.36 1.89
C THR A 149 7.99 18.92 1.37
N ALA A 150 7.11 18.02 1.81
CA ALA A 150 7.09 16.66 1.29
C ALA A 150 6.69 16.63 -0.19
N ASN A 151 5.71 17.43 -0.62
CA ASN A 151 5.33 17.57 -2.03
C ASN A 151 6.44 18.21 -2.86
N GLU A 152 7.05 19.29 -2.37
CA GLU A 152 8.20 19.94 -3.00
C GLU A 152 9.35 18.93 -3.25
N THR A 153 9.65 18.09 -2.26
CA THR A 153 10.67 17.03 -2.43
C THR A 153 10.30 16.04 -3.55
N LEU A 154 9.03 15.70 -3.71
CA LEU A 154 8.59 14.83 -4.80
C LEU A 154 8.62 15.54 -6.15
N ASP A 155 8.34 16.84 -6.19
CA ASP A 155 8.42 17.66 -7.41
C ASP A 155 9.85 17.77 -7.90
N GLU A 156 10.79 18.09 -7.02
CA GLU A 156 12.23 18.11 -7.32
C GLU A 156 12.76 16.72 -7.81
N ASN A 157 12.13 15.65 -7.37
CA ASN A 157 12.42 14.29 -7.83
C ASN A 157 11.69 13.91 -9.12
N GLU A 158 11.01 14.83 -9.79
CA GLU A 158 10.25 14.61 -11.03
C GLU A 158 9.19 13.51 -10.91
N VAL A 159 8.55 13.38 -9.75
CA VAL A 159 7.48 12.41 -9.52
C VAL A 159 6.16 12.99 -10.08
N PRO A 160 5.35 12.20 -10.81
CA PRO A 160 4.07 12.69 -11.32
C PRO A 160 3.22 13.35 -10.23
N TYR A 161 2.61 14.48 -10.56
CA TYR A 161 1.79 15.25 -9.64
C TYR A 161 0.45 14.56 -9.35
N GLU A 162 -0.16 13.98 -10.39
CA GLU A 162 -1.43 13.28 -10.27
C GLU A 162 -1.29 11.91 -9.59
N GLY A 163 -2.23 11.58 -8.71
CA GLY A 163 -2.28 10.27 -8.06
C GLY A 163 -1.42 10.15 -6.81
N ARG A 164 -0.83 11.22 -6.30
CA ARG A 164 -0.13 11.20 -5.00
C ARG A 164 -1.11 10.97 -3.88
N VAL A 165 -0.74 10.12 -2.94
CA VAL A 165 -1.54 9.82 -1.75
C VAL A 165 -0.70 9.99 -0.49
N ALA A 166 -1.21 10.75 0.45
CA ALA A 166 -0.63 10.93 1.77
C ALA A 166 -1.38 10.05 2.79
N ILE A 167 -0.71 9.04 3.31
CA ILE A 167 -1.22 8.19 4.38
C ILE A 167 -0.84 8.81 5.71
N CYS A 168 -1.85 9.27 6.45
CA CYS A 168 -1.66 10.08 7.63
C CYS A 168 -2.18 9.39 8.89
N THR A 169 -1.46 9.56 10.01
CA THR A 169 -1.96 9.17 11.33
C THR A 169 -3.10 10.09 11.78
N PRO A 170 -4.01 9.62 12.63
CA PRO A 170 -5.07 10.47 13.17
C PRO A 170 -4.54 11.67 13.95
N ALA A 171 -3.40 11.51 14.62
CA ALA A 171 -2.73 12.58 15.36
C ALA A 171 -2.26 13.69 14.42
N TYR A 172 -1.57 13.33 13.33
CA TYR A 172 -1.11 14.30 12.34
C TYR A 172 -2.27 15.05 11.68
N VAL A 173 -3.34 14.31 11.29
CA VAL A 173 -4.55 14.92 10.72
C VAL A 173 -5.21 15.90 11.70
N SER A 174 -5.18 15.61 13.00
CA SER A 174 -5.69 16.54 14.01
C SER A 174 -4.87 17.84 14.08
N LEU A 175 -3.54 17.74 14.01
CA LEU A 175 -2.66 18.91 13.95
C LEU A 175 -2.89 19.72 12.68
N LEU A 176 -3.02 19.04 11.53
CA LEU A 176 -3.29 19.68 10.24
C LEU A 176 -4.60 20.47 10.25
N LYS A 177 -5.65 19.95 10.90
CA LYS A 177 -6.93 20.67 11.05
C LYS A 177 -6.86 21.90 11.95
N GLN A 178 -5.87 21.97 12.83
CA GLN A 178 -5.61 23.09 13.74
C GLN A 178 -4.65 24.11 13.15
N ASP A 179 -3.95 23.77 12.08
CA ASP A 179 -3.00 24.65 11.43
C ASP A 179 -3.73 25.80 10.71
N LYS A 180 -3.38 27.03 11.07
CA LYS A 180 -3.97 28.24 10.52
C LYS A 180 -3.58 28.47 9.05
N ASN A 181 -2.45 27.94 8.64
CA ASN A 181 -1.94 28.01 7.27
C ASN A 181 -2.61 27.00 6.33
N ALA A 182 -3.28 25.98 6.89
CA ALA A 182 -4.04 25.06 6.07
C ALA A 182 -5.25 25.79 5.46
N VAL A 183 -5.30 25.87 4.13
CA VAL A 183 -6.36 26.54 3.35
C VAL A 183 -7.72 25.80 3.48
N LEU A 184 -8.00 25.30 4.68
CA LEU A 184 -9.27 24.69 5.04
C LEU A 184 -10.30 25.71 5.55
N ASP A 185 -9.95 27.01 5.45
CA ASP A 185 -10.80 28.11 5.92
C ASP A 185 -11.74 28.66 4.81
N SER A 186 -11.73 28.07 3.62
CA SER A 186 -12.74 28.34 2.59
C SER A 186 -14.05 27.61 2.92
N ASP A 187 -15.17 28.08 2.39
CA ASP A 187 -16.50 27.44 2.58
C ASP A 187 -16.47 25.96 2.17
N ILE A 188 -15.72 25.62 1.12
CA ILE A 188 -15.48 24.24 0.67
C ILE A 188 -14.69 23.44 1.74
N GLY A 189 -13.69 24.06 2.37
CA GLY A 189 -12.91 23.44 3.45
C GLY A 189 -13.72 23.18 4.70
N GLN A 190 -14.68 24.05 5.04
CA GLN A 190 -15.58 23.85 6.17
C GLN A 190 -16.55 22.67 5.95
N ASP A 191 -17.10 22.55 4.75
CA ASP A 191 -17.98 21.43 4.37
C ASP A 191 -17.24 20.08 4.42
N LEU A 192 -15.99 20.06 3.99
CA LEU A 192 -15.13 18.87 4.07
C LEU A 192 -14.76 18.53 5.50
N LYS A 193 -14.51 19.51 6.37
CA LYS A 193 -14.31 19.32 7.81
C LYS A 193 -15.53 18.66 8.46
N LEU A 194 -16.73 19.13 8.13
CA LEU A 194 -18.01 18.62 8.69
C LEU A 194 -18.28 17.18 8.25
N ARG A 195 -17.99 16.83 7.01
CA ARG A 195 -18.21 15.47 6.48
C ARG A 195 -17.13 14.47 6.89
N GLY A 196 -16.04 14.93 7.53
CA GLY A 196 -14.89 14.07 7.88
C GLY A 196 -14.09 13.58 6.69
N VAL A 197 -14.42 14.03 5.48
CA VAL A 197 -13.65 13.77 4.27
C VAL A 197 -12.43 14.67 4.28
N ILE A 198 -11.27 14.13 4.02
CA ILE A 198 -10.04 14.89 3.97
C ILE A 198 -9.80 15.23 2.52
N ALA A 199 -9.73 16.55 2.26
CA ALA A 199 -9.55 17.11 0.93
C ALA A 199 -8.21 16.68 0.31
N ASN A 200 -8.10 16.86 -1.01
CA ASN A 200 -6.81 16.92 -1.67
C ASN A 200 -6.08 18.16 -1.17
N MET A 201 -4.84 17.99 -0.75
CA MET A 201 -3.96 19.06 -0.35
C MET A 201 -2.75 19.05 -1.26
N ASP A 202 -2.53 20.15 -1.96
CA ASP A 202 -1.41 20.33 -2.87
C ASP A 202 -1.25 19.12 -3.84
N GLY A 203 -2.37 18.70 -4.45
CA GLY A 203 -2.44 17.57 -5.38
C GLY A 203 -2.37 16.18 -4.75
N ALA A 204 -2.12 16.06 -3.46
CA ALA A 204 -2.10 14.79 -2.76
C ALA A 204 -3.44 14.47 -2.07
N SER A 205 -3.96 13.29 -2.30
CA SER A 205 -5.14 12.79 -1.59
C SER A 205 -4.76 12.32 -0.18
N ILE A 206 -5.37 12.92 0.85
CA ILE A 206 -5.07 12.57 2.24
C ILE A 206 -5.93 11.39 2.68
N GLN A 207 -5.29 10.29 3.04
CA GLN A 207 -5.91 9.08 3.57
C GLN A 207 -5.59 8.94 5.06
N LYS A 208 -6.61 9.06 5.90
CA LYS A 208 -6.48 8.81 7.34
C LYS A 208 -6.48 7.31 7.64
N VAL A 209 -5.43 6.84 8.34
CA VAL A 209 -5.25 5.43 8.68
C VAL A 209 -4.97 5.29 10.17
N PRO A 210 -5.55 4.29 10.87
CA PRO A 210 -5.23 4.04 12.27
C PRO A 210 -3.73 3.89 12.51
N SER A 211 -3.21 4.52 13.56
CA SER A 211 -1.76 4.51 13.86
C SER A 211 -1.17 3.11 14.03
N LYS A 212 -1.99 2.13 14.42
CA LYS A 212 -1.57 0.73 14.57
C LYS A 212 -1.16 0.06 13.25
N LEU A 213 -1.63 0.57 12.10
CA LEU A 213 -1.30 0.05 10.77
C LEU A 213 -0.01 0.65 10.21
N LEU A 214 0.48 1.73 10.81
CA LEU A 214 1.70 2.40 10.39
C LEU A 214 2.88 2.02 11.30
N PRO A 215 4.12 2.10 10.81
CA PRO A 215 5.30 1.92 11.65
C PRO A 215 5.29 2.86 12.86
N THR A 216 5.87 2.40 13.96
CA THR A 216 5.92 3.18 15.22
C THR A 216 6.58 4.54 15.00
N GLY A 217 5.94 5.59 15.50
CA GLY A 217 6.45 6.95 15.36
C GLY A 217 6.22 7.59 13.99
N GLN A 218 5.46 6.98 13.09
CA GLN A 218 5.15 7.57 11.80
C GLN A 218 4.18 8.75 11.98
N ASN A 219 4.45 9.89 11.32
CA ASN A 219 3.52 11.01 11.19
C ASN A 219 2.64 10.79 9.94
N PHE A 220 3.29 10.74 8.79
CA PHE A 220 2.64 10.45 7.51
C PHE A 220 3.64 9.80 6.52
N ILE A 221 3.10 9.20 5.47
CA ILE A 221 3.84 8.71 4.30
C ILE A 221 3.17 9.32 3.08
N LEU A 222 3.91 10.12 2.32
CA LEU A 222 3.46 10.63 1.03
C LEU A 222 4.09 9.77 -0.06
N ALA A 223 3.27 9.19 -0.93
CA ALA A 223 3.77 8.28 -1.96
C ALA A 223 2.93 8.35 -3.24
N HIS A 224 3.59 8.02 -4.35
CA HIS A 224 2.92 7.75 -5.61
C HIS A 224 2.82 6.23 -5.83
N PRO A 225 1.67 5.69 -6.28
CA PRO A 225 1.45 4.25 -6.44
C PRO A 225 2.47 3.54 -7.32
N VAL A 226 3.09 4.27 -8.25
CA VAL A 226 4.12 3.73 -9.16
C VAL A 226 5.35 3.15 -8.44
N ALA A 227 5.61 3.57 -7.20
CA ALA A 227 6.81 3.19 -6.46
C ALA A 227 6.72 1.83 -5.78
N THR A 228 5.53 1.46 -5.30
CA THR A 228 5.32 0.27 -4.48
C THR A 228 4.41 -0.72 -5.17
N THR A 229 4.86 -1.95 -5.29
CA THR A 229 4.07 -3.05 -5.81
C THR A 229 3.67 -3.98 -4.67
N LEU A 230 2.38 -4.28 -4.57
CA LEU A 230 1.83 -5.32 -3.71
C LEU A 230 1.47 -6.52 -4.61
N ALA A 231 2.25 -7.59 -4.49
CA ALA A 231 2.05 -8.81 -5.26
C ALA A 231 1.43 -9.89 -4.37
N VAL A 232 0.31 -10.43 -4.79
CA VAL A 232 -0.37 -11.56 -4.16
C VAL A 232 -0.31 -12.72 -5.13
N LYS A 233 0.30 -13.84 -4.72
CA LYS A 233 0.47 -15.02 -5.57
C LYS A 233 -0.62 -16.05 -5.36
N LEU A 234 -1.01 -16.25 -4.11
CA LEU A 234 -1.99 -17.23 -3.72
C LEU A 234 -2.95 -16.58 -2.73
N GLU A 235 -4.22 -16.71 -3.00
CA GLU A 235 -5.29 -16.31 -2.11
C GLU A 235 -6.37 -17.40 -2.16
N GLU A 236 -6.40 -18.24 -1.13
CA GLU A 236 -7.33 -19.35 -1.05
C GLU A 236 -8.13 -19.27 0.24
N TYR A 237 -9.45 -19.30 0.11
CA TYR A 237 -10.37 -19.39 1.25
C TYR A 237 -11.36 -20.51 1.01
N LYS A 238 -11.44 -21.44 1.97
CA LYS A 238 -12.27 -22.64 1.86
C LYS A 238 -13.16 -22.76 3.09
N ILE A 239 -14.40 -23.17 2.86
CA ILE A 239 -15.34 -23.57 3.91
C ILE A 239 -15.68 -25.04 3.65
N HIS A 240 -15.27 -25.89 4.56
CA HIS A 240 -15.59 -27.30 4.54
C HIS A 240 -16.80 -27.55 5.45
N THR A 241 -17.85 -28.13 4.89
CA THR A 241 -19.01 -28.59 5.65
C THR A 241 -18.80 -30.01 6.12
N GLU A 242 -18.93 -30.24 7.43
CA GLU A 242 -18.81 -31.57 8.04
C GLU A 242 -17.50 -32.30 7.67
N PRO A 243 -16.31 -31.66 7.86
CA PRO A 243 -15.06 -32.34 7.62
C PRO A 243 -14.83 -33.44 8.68
N GLN A 244 -13.94 -34.38 8.39
CA GLN A 244 -13.64 -35.48 9.30
C GLN A 244 -13.20 -34.97 10.68
N GLY A 245 -13.89 -35.40 11.72
CA GLY A 245 -13.56 -35.02 13.12
C GLY A 245 -14.16 -33.72 13.61
N VAL A 246 -14.95 -32.99 12.80
CA VAL A 246 -15.66 -31.76 13.18
C VAL A 246 -17.13 -31.86 12.80
N SER A 247 -18.02 -31.72 13.75
CA SER A 247 -19.45 -31.58 13.49
C SER A 247 -19.77 -30.12 13.27
N GLY A 248 -19.79 -29.69 12.01
CA GLY A 248 -20.03 -28.30 11.67
C GLY A 248 -19.22 -27.81 10.47
N ALA A 249 -18.81 -26.56 10.44
CA ALA A 249 -18.05 -25.94 9.39
C ALA A 249 -16.59 -25.69 9.81
N LEU A 250 -15.62 -26.08 8.97
CA LEU A 250 -14.23 -25.71 9.10
C LEU A 250 -13.90 -24.65 8.04
N VAL A 251 -13.37 -23.52 8.51
CA VAL A 251 -12.96 -22.41 7.64
C VAL A 251 -11.44 -22.34 7.61
N GLU A 252 -10.88 -22.37 6.41
CA GLU A 252 -9.45 -22.27 6.17
C GLU A 252 -9.15 -21.15 5.19
N GLY A 253 -8.06 -20.44 5.44
CA GLY A 253 -7.57 -19.42 4.53
C GLY A 253 -6.06 -19.41 4.46
N ARG A 254 -5.52 -19.16 3.28
CA ARG A 254 -4.09 -18.96 3.02
C ARG A 254 -3.87 -17.82 2.07
N ILE A 255 -2.97 -16.93 2.41
CA ILE A 255 -2.54 -15.82 1.56
C ILE A 255 -1.01 -15.82 1.46
N TYR A 256 -0.49 -15.77 0.23
CA TYR A 256 0.94 -15.72 -0.05
C TYR A 256 1.26 -14.45 -0.82
N TYR A 257 1.93 -13.50 -0.17
CA TYR A 257 2.10 -12.14 -0.68
C TYR A 257 3.47 -11.54 -0.36
N THR A 258 3.82 -10.50 -1.09
CA THR A 258 4.96 -9.64 -0.80
C THR A 258 4.65 -8.21 -1.23
N ALA A 259 5.28 -7.24 -0.57
CA ALA A 259 5.29 -5.85 -0.99
C ALA A 259 6.73 -5.37 -1.13
N PHE A 260 7.01 -4.66 -2.21
CA PHE A 260 8.34 -4.14 -2.46
C PHE A 260 8.32 -2.76 -3.11
N VAL A 261 9.37 -2.02 -2.87
CA VAL A 261 9.62 -0.72 -3.50
C VAL A 261 10.72 -0.92 -4.55
N ARG A 262 10.47 -0.44 -5.75
CA ARG A 262 11.49 -0.45 -6.80
C ARG A 262 12.58 0.56 -6.46
N THR A 263 13.85 0.13 -6.51
CA THR A 263 15.01 0.95 -6.12
C THR A 263 15.06 2.28 -6.88
N ASN A 264 14.81 2.26 -8.19
CA ASN A 264 14.77 3.45 -9.04
C ASN A 264 13.54 4.35 -8.82
N LYS A 265 12.52 3.87 -8.13
CA LYS A 265 11.27 4.59 -7.82
C LYS A 265 11.14 4.97 -6.34
N ALA A 266 12.11 4.59 -5.51
CA ALA A 266 12.11 4.93 -4.08
C ALA A 266 11.98 6.44 -3.83
N LYS A 267 12.50 7.27 -4.73
CA LYS A 267 12.38 8.74 -4.70
C LYS A 267 10.93 9.26 -4.73
N ALA A 268 9.98 8.43 -5.14
CA ALA A 268 8.55 8.75 -5.14
C ALA A 268 7.85 8.45 -3.80
N ILE A 269 8.62 8.19 -2.73
CA ILE A 269 8.11 7.95 -1.38
C ILE A 269 8.85 8.86 -0.40
N TYR A 270 8.07 9.67 0.33
CA TYR A 270 8.52 10.50 1.44
C TYR A 270 7.95 9.97 2.74
N SER A 271 8.78 9.76 3.75
CA SER A 271 8.40 9.22 5.06
C SER A 271 8.76 10.20 6.16
N SER A 272 7.76 10.75 6.86
CA SER A 272 7.95 11.61 8.02
C SER A 272 7.72 10.82 9.30
N LYS A 273 8.73 10.80 10.18
CA LYS A 273 8.68 10.17 11.50
C LYS A 273 8.75 11.21 12.61
N LYS A 274 8.07 10.91 13.70
CA LYS A 274 8.14 11.72 14.92
C LYS A 274 9.52 11.56 15.57
N GLN A 275 10.10 12.66 15.97
CA GLN A 275 11.32 12.64 16.77
C GLN A 275 11.04 11.95 18.11
N ALA A 276 11.87 10.98 18.47
CA ALA A 276 11.77 10.35 19.79
C ALA A 276 12.00 11.42 20.87
N SER A 277 11.10 11.48 21.83
CA SER A 277 11.34 12.29 23.03
C SER A 277 12.52 11.65 23.77
N VAL A 278 13.59 12.41 23.95
CA VAL A 278 14.75 12.02 24.78
C VAL A 278 14.31 12.00 26.24
#